data_ab429acdd55e150bab844cd8d4b21da2
#
_entry.id   ab429acdd55e150bab844cd8d4b21da2
#
_cell.length_a   1.000
_cell.length_b   1.000
_cell.length_c   1.000
_cell.angle_alpha   90.00
_cell.angle_beta   90.00
_cell.angle_gamma   90.00
#
_symmetry.space_group_name_H-M   'P 1'
#
loop_
_entity.id
_entity.type
_entity.pdbx_description
1 polymer ?
#
loop_
_entity_poly.entity_id
_entity_poly.type
_entity_poly.pdbx_seq_one_letter_code
_entity_poly.pdbx_strand_id
1 'polypeptide(L)'
;MPNTNGDGTRAAVLCRLLSQVRESAAGGRSLVAIDGLDGAGKSVLAEELVQLAAQDGLRPVASLSIDGFHHPRSVRYTNGRGPDSFYRDSYDYEAFIRSVVIPFKQGASVVPSFWDVDADVTVLPAQLDLPQNCVLLVDGIFLHRPELRDLWDASVWVQVPFTVSVPRGNERIPGTYDSDPESQSNHRYVGGQRLYLAECSPWKSATWIFDNEDLELPTLRRLSAESAGNPRTENTVAED
;
A
#
# COMPACT_ATOMS: atom_id res chain seq x y z
N MET A 1 -16.71 -23.02 -28.71
CA MET A 1 -16.92 -21.80 -27.97
C MET A 1 -15.87 -21.79 -26.86
N PRO A 2 -14.83 -20.94 -26.88
CA PRO A 2 -13.90 -20.86 -25.76
C PRO A 2 -14.63 -20.19 -24.57
N ASN A 3 -14.45 -20.77 -23.41
CA ASN A 3 -15.07 -20.39 -22.15
C ASN A 3 -14.42 -19.10 -21.65
N THR A 4 -15.05 -17.94 -21.83
CA THR A 4 -14.53 -16.61 -21.50
C THR A 4 -14.74 -16.21 -20.03
N ASN A 5 -15.12 -17.15 -19.15
CA ASN A 5 -15.45 -16.88 -17.75
C ASN A 5 -14.26 -16.97 -16.77
N GLY A 6 -13.03 -17.26 -17.23
CA GLY A 6 -11.87 -17.40 -16.34
C GLY A 6 -11.03 -16.14 -16.12
N ASP A 7 -10.99 -15.23 -17.09
CA ASP A 7 -10.03 -14.11 -17.12
C ASP A 7 -10.42 -12.92 -16.20
N GLY A 8 -11.63 -12.89 -15.66
CA GLY A 8 -12.16 -11.79 -14.85
C GLY A 8 -12.28 -12.10 -13.35
N THR A 9 -12.00 -13.32 -12.90
CA THR A 9 -12.10 -13.65 -11.46
C THR A 9 -10.94 -13.06 -10.67
N ARG A 10 -11.17 -12.78 -9.37
CA ARG A 10 -10.11 -12.31 -8.46
C ARG A 10 -8.85 -13.17 -8.56
N ALA A 11 -8.99 -14.50 -8.53
CA ALA A 11 -7.86 -15.43 -8.61
C ALA A 11 -7.03 -15.23 -9.90
N ALA A 12 -7.68 -15.09 -11.05
CA ALA A 12 -6.99 -14.87 -12.33
C ALA A 12 -6.25 -13.52 -12.36
N VAL A 13 -6.87 -12.48 -11.81
CA VAL A 13 -6.26 -11.14 -11.72
C VAL A 13 -5.05 -11.16 -10.78
N LEU A 14 -5.13 -11.84 -9.63
CA LEU A 14 -4.03 -12.01 -8.69
C LEU A 14 -2.86 -12.80 -9.29
N CYS A 15 -3.12 -13.92 -10.00
CA CYS A 15 -2.09 -14.67 -10.70
C CYS A 15 -1.37 -13.82 -11.75
N ARG A 16 -2.11 -12.99 -12.49
CA ARG A 16 -1.54 -12.06 -13.47
C ARG A 16 -0.69 -10.98 -12.80
N LEU A 17 -1.16 -10.39 -11.70
CA LEU A 17 -0.38 -9.41 -10.94
C LEU A 17 0.90 -10.03 -10.37
N LEU A 18 0.79 -11.22 -9.78
CA LEU A 18 1.94 -11.94 -9.22
C LEU A 18 3.03 -12.20 -10.27
N SER A 19 2.64 -12.67 -11.48
CA SER A 19 3.57 -12.85 -12.60
C SER A 19 4.30 -11.55 -12.93
N GLN A 20 3.56 -10.46 -13.09
CA GLN A 20 4.13 -9.15 -13.44
C GLN A 20 5.02 -8.58 -12.33
N VAL A 21 4.65 -8.75 -11.06
CA VAL A 21 5.45 -8.34 -9.90
C VAL A 21 6.78 -9.11 -9.85
N ARG A 22 6.76 -10.40 -10.14
CA ARG A 22 7.99 -11.22 -10.20
C ARG A 22 8.94 -10.81 -11.33
N GLU A 23 8.42 -10.24 -12.39
CA GLU A 23 9.18 -9.76 -13.55
C GLU A 23 9.68 -8.31 -13.39
N SER A 24 9.24 -7.59 -12.35
CA SER A 24 9.50 -6.14 -12.18
C SER A 24 10.97 -5.77 -12.01
N ALA A 25 11.81 -6.69 -11.58
CA ALA A 25 13.28 -6.53 -11.62
C ALA A 25 13.94 -7.86 -11.94
N ALA A 26 14.75 -7.89 -12.98
CA ALA A 26 15.39 -9.10 -13.46
C ALA A 26 16.49 -9.60 -12.50
N GLY A 27 16.28 -10.77 -11.90
CA GLY A 27 17.35 -11.62 -11.37
C GLY A 27 17.88 -11.30 -9.97
N GLY A 28 17.34 -10.33 -9.24
CA GLY A 28 17.78 -9.98 -7.88
C GLY A 28 16.62 -9.73 -6.92
N ARG A 29 16.91 -9.13 -5.78
CA ARG A 29 15.89 -8.64 -4.84
C ARG A 29 15.14 -7.46 -5.47
N SER A 30 13.80 -7.44 -5.34
CA SER A 30 12.93 -6.35 -5.82
C SER A 30 12.07 -5.84 -4.67
N LEU A 31 11.98 -4.52 -4.56
CA LEU A 31 11.16 -3.83 -3.59
C LEU A 31 9.93 -3.25 -4.29
N VAL A 32 8.73 -3.72 -3.91
CA VAL A 32 7.47 -3.35 -4.56
C VAL A 32 6.52 -2.74 -3.55
N ALA A 33 6.06 -1.52 -3.78
CA ALA A 33 5.05 -0.87 -2.94
C ALA A 33 3.64 -1.35 -3.29
N ILE A 34 2.80 -1.57 -2.26
CA ILE A 34 1.34 -1.73 -2.38
C ILE A 34 0.71 -0.57 -1.62
N ASP A 35 0.37 0.48 -2.35
CA ASP A 35 -0.15 1.73 -1.82
C ASP A 35 -1.64 1.89 -2.11
N GLY A 36 -2.34 2.69 -1.34
CA GLY A 36 -3.77 2.95 -1.50
C GLY A 36 -4.38 3.55 -0.25
N LEU A 37 -5.65 3.92 -0.31
CA LEU A 37 -6.37 4.47 0.84
C LEU A 37 -6.43 3.48 2.00
N ASP A 38 -6.61 3.99 3.22
CA ASP A 38 -6.93 3.14 4.36
C ASP A 38 -8.27 2.41 4.09
N GLY A 39 -8.32 1.11 4.42
CA GLY A 39 -9.48 0.28 4.05
C GLY A 39 -9.54 -0.17 2.57
N ALA A 40 -8.54 0.15 1.74
CA ALA A 40 -8.51 -0.27 0.33
C ALA A 40 -8.25 -1.78 0.12
N GLY A 41 -7.79 -2.51 1.14
CA GLY A 41 -7.46 -3.94 1.06
C GLY A 41 -6.02 -4.24 0.69
N LYS A 42 -5.08 -3.31 0.92
CA LYS A 42 -3.64 -3.45 0.59
C LYS A 42 -2.97 -4.65 1.25
N SER A 43 -3.14 -4.80 2.57
CA SER A 43 -2.52 -5.89 3.34
C SER A 43 -3.08 -7.25 2.93
N VAL A 44 -4.39 -7.33 2.67
CA VAL A 44 -5.03 -8.54 2.14
C VAL A 44 -4.45 -8.90 0.77
N LEU A 45 -4.29 -7.91 -0.13
CA LEU A 45 -3.67 -8.13 -1.44
C LEU A 45 -2.23 -8.64 -1.29
N ALA A 46 -1.43 -8.04 -0.40
CA ALA A 46 -0.06 -8.49 -0.15
C ALA A 46 -0.02 -9.94 0.35
N GLU A 47 -0.87 -10.29 1.32
CA GLU A 47 -0.97 -11.64 1.86
C GLU A 47 -1.40 -12.66 0.80
N GLU A 48 -2.41 -12.35 -0.02
CA GLU A 48 -2.87 -13.21 -1.11
C GLU A 48 -1.74 -13.48 -2.12
N LEU A 49 -0.97 -12.45 -2.49
CA LEU A 49 0.17 -12.61 -3.40
C LEU A 49 1.28 -13.48 -2.79
N VAL A 50 1.57 -13.33 -1.50
CA VAL A 50 2.53 -14.17 -0.78
C VAL A 50 2.06 -15.63 -0.73
N GLN A 51 0.78 -15.86 -0.40
CA GLN A 51 0.18 -17.20 -0.34
C GLN A 51 0.19 -17.88 -1.71
N LEU A 52 -0.15 -17.17 -2.78
CA LEU A 52 -0.08 -17.69 -4.14
C LEU A 52 1.37 -18.02 -4.54
N ALA A 53 2.31 -17.14 -4.21
CA ALA A 53 3.72 -17.34 -4.50
C ALA A 53 4.32 -18.57 -3.81
N ALA A 54 3.84 -18.92 -2.62
CA ALA A 54 4.30 -20.08 -1.88
C ALA A 54 3.88 -21.43 -2.51
N GLN A 55 2.88 -21.43 -3.40
CA GLN A 55 2.31 -22.67 -3.97
C GLN A 55 3.07 -23.20 -5.18
N ASP A 56 3.81 -22.37 -5.89
CA ASP A 56 4.39 -22.73 -7.20
C ASP A 56 5.92 -22.95 -7.18
N GLY A 57 6.59 -22.65 -6.06
CA GLY A 57 8.04 -22.82 -5.90
C GLY A 57 8.90 -21.91 -6.79
N LEU A 58 8.30 -20.91 -7.43
CA LEU A 58 9.01 -19.94 -8.27
C LEU A 58 9.70 -18.88 -7.41
N ARG A 59 9.97 -17.69 -8.00
CA ARG A 59 10.60 -16.57 -7.30
C ARG A 59 9.83 -16.22 -6.02
N PRO A 60 10.46 -16.30 -4.84
CA PRO A 60 9.79 -16.10 -3.57
C PRO A 60 9.29 -14.65 -3.42
N VAL A 61 8.16 -14.50 -2.76
CA VAL A 61 7.55 -13.21 -2.41
C VAL A 61 7.33 -13.18 -0.91
N ALA A 62 7.73 -12.10 -0.27
CA ALA A 62 7.47 -11.81 1.14
C ALA A 62 6.78 -10.45 1.26
N SER A 63 6.16 -10.18 2.39
CA SER A 63 5.54 -8.88 2.67
C SER A 63 5.90 -8.36 4.05
N LEU A 64 5.87 -7.04 4.18
CA LEU A 64 5.87 -6.32 5.45
C LEU A 64 5.04 -5.04 5.29
N SER A 65 4.56 -4.50 6.42
CA SER A 65 3.81 -3.24 6.42
C SER A 65 4.67 -2.08 6.90
N ILE A 66 4.48 -0.89 6.28
CA ILE A 66 5.05 0.37 6.77
C ILE A 66 4.54 0.71 8.17
N ASP A 67 3.42 0.15 8.60
CA ASP A 67 2.81 0.42 9.91
C ASP A 67 3.70 0.05 11.10
N GLY A 68 4.65 -0.87 10.90
CA GLY A 68 5.70 -1.17 11.89
C GLY A 68 6.69 -0.03 12.13
N PHE A 69 6.60 1.06 11.37
CA PHE A 69 7.48 2.23 11.43
C PHE A 69 6.73 3.52 11.78
N HIS A 70 5.60 3.41 12.49
CA HIS A 70 4.94 4.59 13.03
C HIS A 70 5.83 5.31 14.06
N HIS A 71 5.76 6.64 14.03
CA HIS A 71 6.26 7.43 15.16
C HIS A 71 5.41 7.20 16.41
N PRO A 72 5.99 7.35 17.63
CA PRO A 72 5.24 7.39 18.89
C PRO A 72 4.11 8.45 18.84
N ARG A 73 3.04 8.23 19.59
CA ARG A 73 1.94 9.23 19.70
C ARG A 73 2.43 10.60 20.12
N SER A 74 3.44 10.66 20.98
CA SER A 74 4.07 11.93 21.40
C SER A 74 4.65 12.73 20.24
N VAL A 75 5.18 12.05 19.22
CA VAL A 75 5.69 12.69 17.98
C VAL A 75 4.54 12.95 17.01
N ARG A 76 3.69 11.95 16.72
CA ARG A 76 2.58 12.06 15.78
C ARG A 76 1.58 13.18 16.10
N TYR A 77 1.50 13.62 17.35
CA TYR A 77 0.56 14.64 17.80
C TYR A 77 1.22 15.96 18.23
N THR A 78 2.53 16.10 18.02
CA THR A 78 3.26 17.34 18.36
C THR A 78 2.66 18.56 17.63
N ASN A 79 2.30 18.38 16.35
CA ASN A 79 1.71 19.42 15.50
C ASN A 79 0.17 19.37 15.47
N GLY A 80 -0.45 18.75 16.48
CA GLY A 80 -1.90 18.61 16.58
C GLY A 80 -2.41 17.24 16.12
N ARG A 81 -3.76 17.12 16.06
CA ARG A 81 -4.44 15.87 15.69
C ARG A 81 -5.25 16.02 14.40
N GLY A 82 -4.87 16.94 13.54
CA GLY A 82 -5.55 17.20 12.28
C GLY A 82 -5.02 16.35 11.11
N PRO A 83 -5.54 16.59 9.90
CA PRO A 83 -5.09 15.94 8.67
C PRO A 83 -3.60 16.06 8.38
N ASP A 84 -3.03 17.26 8.58
CA ASP A 84 -1.61 17.51 8.32
C ASP A 84 -0.70 16.62 9.16
N SER A 85 -0.96 16.53 10.48
CA SER A 85 -0.14 15.67 11.35
C SER A 85 -0.31 14.19 11.03
N PHE A 86 -1.50 13.75 10.56
CA PHE A 86 -1.67 12.38 10.08
C PHE A 86 -0.84 12.13 8.83
N TYR A 87 -0.85 13.04 7.87
CA TYR A 87 -0.11 12.86 6.63
C TYR A 87 1.40 13.02 6.83
N ARG A 88 1.85 14.00 7.63
CA ARG A 88 3.26 14.37 7.71
C ARG A 88 4.04 13.66 8.81
N ASP A 89 3.38 13.36 9.93
CA ASP A 89 4.05 12.96 11.17
C ASP A 89 3.79 11.48 11.55
N SER A 90 3.09 10.69 10.69
CA SER A 90 2.72 9.31 11.04
C SER A 90 3.91 8.35 11.08
N TYR A 91 4.86 8.45 10.14
CA TYR A 91 5.89 7.43 9.93
C TYR A 91 7.31 7.95 10.05
N ASP A 92 8.18 7.12 10.63
CA ASP A 92 9.64 7.26 10.61
C ASP A 92 10.22 6.62 9.34
N TYR A 93 10.18 7.37 8.24
CA TYR A 93 10.72 6.90 6.96
C TYR A 93 12.23 6.68 6.99
N GLU A 94 12.98 7.41 7.82
CA GLU A 94 14.42 7.20 7.98
C GLU A 94 14.71 5.85 8.63
N ALA A 95 13.95 5.48 9.68
CA ALA A 95 14.06 4.16 10.29
C ALA A 95 13.70 3.05 9.30
N PHE A 96 12.62 3.21 8.51
CA PHE A 96 12.23 2.27 7.47
C PHE A 96 13.34 2.08 6.42
N ILE A 97 13.87 3.18 5.88
CA ILE A 97 14.93 3.13 4.86
C ILE A 97 16.18 2.45 5.42
N ARG A 98 16.62 2.83 6.61
CA ARG A 98 17.82 2.27 7.26
C ARG A 98 17.69 0.80 7.61
N SER A 99 16.49 0.34 7.97
CA SER A 99 16.29 -1.00 8.54
C SER A 99 15.69 -2.01 7.56
N VAL A 100 15.07 -1.54 6.49
CA VAL A 100 14.47 -2.39 5.45
C VAL A 100 15.11 -2.14 4.10
N VAL A 101 15.01 -0.93 3.56
CA VAL A 101 15.35 -0.67 2.15
C VAL A 101 16.83 -0.91 1.88
N ILE A 102 17.72 -0.29 2.67
CA ILE A 102 19.17 -0.41 2.49
C ILE A 102 19.63 -1.86 2.70
N PRO A 103 19.33 -2.52 3.83
CA PRO A 103 19.74 -3.91 4.03
C PRO A 103 19.17 -4.85 2.96
N PHE A 104 17.89 -4.70 2.59
CA PHE A 104 17.28 -5.51 1.57
C PHE A 104 18.02 -5.40 0.22
N LYS A 105 18.29 -4.18 -0.25
CA LYS A 105 19.03 -3.96 -1.51
C LYS A 105 20.48 -4.46 -1.45
N GLN A 106 21.09 -4.53 -0.26
CA GLN A 106 22.43 -5.07 -0.04
C GLN A 106 22.48 -6.59 0.15
N GLY A 107 21.34 -7.29 0.12
CA GLY A 107 21.29 -8.72 0.34
C GLY A 107 21.36 -9.16 1.79
N ALA A 108 21.29 -8.22 2.75
CA ALA A 108 21.29 -8.48 4.18
C ALA A 108 19.89 -8.75 4.74
N SER A 109 19.82 -9.15 6.01
CA SER A 109 18.59 -9.31 6.78
C SER A 109 17.94 -7.95 7.05
N VAL A 110 16.61 -7.89 7.10
CA VAL A 110 15.84 -6.70 7.39
C VAL A 110 15.20 -6.73 8.76
N VAL A 111 14.91 -5.57 9.33
CA VAL A 111 14.17 -5.42 10.58
C VAL A 111 12.77 -4.93 10.25
N PRO A 112 11.71 -5.75 10.41
CA PRO A 112 10.38 -5.49 9.82
C PRO A 112 9.53 -4.48 10.58
N SER A 113 9.89 -4.13 11.80
CA SER A 113 9.13 -3.16 12.61
C SER A 113 9.95 -2.67 13.81
N PHE A 114 9.63 -1.49 14.32
CA PHE A 114 10.19 -0.94 15.56
C PHE A 114 9.12 -0.46 16.54
N TRP A 115 7.88 -0.34 16.08
CA TRP A 115 6.82 0.27 16.86
C TRP A 115 5.51 -0.51 16.73
N ASP A 116 4.88 -0.79 17.86
CA ASP A 116 3.49 -1.22 17.94
C ASP A 116 2.62 0.04 18.07
N VAL A 117 1.88 0.34 17.02
CA VAL A 117 1.08 1.57 16.92
C VAL A 117 -0.13 1.56 17.85
N ASP A 118 -0.68 0.38 18.13
CA ASP A 118 -1.87 0.21 18.97
C ASP A 118 -1.50 0.30 20.45
N ALA A 119 -0.48 -0.43 20.86
CA ALA A 119 0.04 -0.39 22.22
C ALA A 119 0.86 0.89 22.51
N ASP A 120 1.33 1.58 21.47
CA ASP A 120 2.22 2.75 21.54
C ASP A 120 3.53 2.47 22.28
N VAL A 121 4.18 1.35 21.93
CA VAL A 121 5.43 0.90 22.54
C VAL A 121 6.45 0.46 21.50
N THR A 122 7.72 0.53 21.87
CA THR A 122 8.81 -0.04 21.08
C THR A 122 8.71 -1.57 21.07
N VAL A 123 8.85 -2.18 19.90
CA VAL A 123 9.01 -3.63 19.75
C VAL A 123 10.47 -3.97 19.46
N LEU A 124 10.90 -5.15 19.91
CA LEU A 124 12.21 -5.72 19.58
C LEU A 124 11.99 -6.76 18.46
N PRO A 125 12.15 -6.37 17.19
CA PRO A 125 11.85 -7.25 16.09
C PRO A 125 12.93 -8.30 15.91
N ALA A 126 12.52 -9.53 15.57
CA ALA A 126 13.44 -10.49 14.99
C ALA A 126 13.85 -10.00 13.58
N GLN A 127 15.12 -10.22 13.26
CA GLN A 127 15.58 -10.00 11.89
C GLN A 127 14.93 -11.01 10.94
N LEU A 128 14.59 -10.55 9.74
CA LEU A 128 13.99 -11.37 8.70
C LEU A 128 15.02 -11.61 7.60
N ASP A 129 15.42 -12.88 7.45
CA ASP A 129 16.30 -13.33 6.38
C ASP A 129 15.47 -13.62 5.13
N LEU A 130 15.79 -12.93 4.05
CA LEU A 130 15.08 -13.07 2.78
C LEU A 130 16.00 -13.64 1.68
N PRO A 131 15.46 -14.49 0.79
CA PRO A 131 16.24 -15.03 -0.33
C PRO A 131 16.83 -13.93 -1.23
N GLN A 132 17.95 -14.24 -1.90
CA GLN A 132 18.65 -13.25 -2.75
C GLN A 132 17.87 -12.86 -4.00
N ASN A 133 16.88 -13.64 -4.40
CA ASN A 133 15.98 -13.35 -5.52
C ASN A 133 14.55 -13.01 -5.08
N CYS A 134 14.36 -12.65 -3.79
CA CYS A 134 13.04 -12.36 -3.23
C CYS A 134 12.44 -11.06 -3.79
N VAL A 135 11.13 -11.05 -4.00
CA VAL A 135 10.34 -9.83 -4.09
C VAL A 135 9.82 -9.49 -2.69
N LEU A 136 10.11 -8.31 -2.20
CA LEU A 136 9.56 -7.80 -0.96
C LEU A 136 8.44 -6.80 -1.26
N LEU A 137 7.22 -7.17 -0.91
CA LEU A 137 6.07 -6.29 -0.95
C LEU A 137 6.04 -5.43 0.32
N VAL A 138 5.88 -4.13 0.16
CA VAL A 138 5.66 -3.22 1.29
C VAL A 138 4.28 -2.62 1.13
N ASP A 139 3.36 -2.98 2.03
CA ASP A 139 2.03 -2.41 2.03
C ASP A 139 1.91 -1.23 3.01
N GLY A 140 1.05 -0.28 2.67
CA GLY A 140 0.71 0.83 3.53
C GLY A 140 0.13 2.03 2.81
N ILE A 141 -0.05 3.11 3.56
CA ILE A 141 -0.48 4.40 3.03
C ILE A 141 0.73 5.31 2.80
N PHE A 142 0.61 6.28 1.89
CA PHE A 142 1.61 7.32 1.64
C PHE A 142 2.94 6.84 1.02
N LEU A 143 2.96 5.69 0.36
CA LEU A 143 4.19 5.09 -0.17
C LEU A 143 4.73 5.80 -1.44
N HIS A 144 3.93 6.66 -2.10
CA HIS A 144 4.40 7.47 -3.23
C HIS A 144 4.79 8.90 -2.82
N ARG A 145 5.03 9.15 -1.53
CA ARG A 145 5.62 10.41 -1.08
C ARG A 145 7.03 10.60 -1.66
N PRO A 146 7.50 11.87 -1.82
CA PRO A 146 8.83 12.16 -2.35
C PRO A 146 9.97 11.41 -1.66
N GLU A 147 9.83 11.14 -0.35
CA GLU A 147 10.84 10.43 0.46
C GLU A 147 10.99 8.95 0.06
N LEU A 148 9.95 8.34 -0.52
CA LEU A 148 9.89 6.89 -0.77
C LEU A 148 9.76 6.52 -2.24
N ARG A 149 9.11 7.34 -3.07
CA ARG A 149 8.70 6.97 -4.43
C ARG A 149 9.81 6.45 -5.33
N ASP A 150 11.04 6.96 -5.14
CA ASP A 150 12.20 6.59 -5.95
C ASP A 150 12.94 5.34 -5.41
N LEU A 151 12.44 4.75 -4.33
CA LEU A 151 13.02 3.54 -3.71
C LEU A 151 12.44 2.25 -4.31
N TRP A 152 11.23 2.33 -4.87
CA TRP A 152 10.48 1.19 -5.39
C TRP A 152 10.95 0.78 -6.78
N ASP A 153 11.16 -0.51 -7.00
CA ASP A 153 11.41 -1.07 -8.33
C ASP A 153 10.11 -1.15 -9.15
N ALA A 154 8.97 -1.26 -8.48
CA ALA A 154 7.63 -1.14 -9.03
C ALA A 154 6.62 -0.81 -7.93
N SER A 155 5.41 -0.42 -8.30
CA SER A 155 4.36 -0.15 -7.32
C SER A 155 2.96 -0.46 -7.84
N VAL A 156 2.08 -0.83 -6.92
CA VAL A 156 0.65 -1.05 -7.13
C VAL A 156 -0.11 0.05 -6.39
N TRP A 157 -0.94 0.79 -7.09
CA TRP A 157 -1.96 1.63 -6.49
C TRP A 157 -3.26 0.82 -6.37
N VAL A 158 -3.69 0.54 -5.13
CA VAL A 158 -4.97 -0.12 -4.85
C VAL A 158 -6.05 0.95 -4.84
N GLN A 159 -6.82 0.98 -5.93
CA GLN A 159 -7.82 2.00 -6.17
C GLN A 159 -9.17 1.58 -5.60
N VAL A 160 -9.72 2.43 -4.74
CA VAL A 160 -11.12 2.41 -4.27
C VAL A 160 -11.55 3.84 -3.95
N PRO A 161 -12.83 4.22 -4.08
CA PRO A 161 -13.31 5.52 -3.62
C PRO A 161 -13.41 5.56 -2.08
N PHE A 162 -13.40 6.76 -1.49
CA PHE A 162 -13.57 6.94 -0.04
C PHE A 162 -14.88 6.35 0.49
N THR A 163 -15.94 6.39 -0.32
CA THR A 163 -17.26 5.81 0.01
C THR A 163 -17.22 4.29 0.20
N VAL A 164 -16.19 3.63 -0.30
CA VAL A 164 -15.95 2.19 -0.14
C VAL A 164 -14.86 1.93 0.90
N SER A 165 -13.75 2.67 0.85
CA SER A 165 -12.60 2.43 1.73
C SER A 165 -12.89 2.81 3.19
N VAL A 166 -13.61 3.91 3.45
CA VAL A 166 -13.90 4.38 4.81
C VAL A 166 -14.78 3.38 5.57
N PRO A 167 -15.93 2.92 5.07
CA PRO A 167 -16.68 1.87 5.75
C PRO A 167 -15.85 0.61 6.02
N ARG A 168 -15.12 0.11 5.03
CA ARG A 168 -14.27 -1.09 5.17
C ARG A 168 -13.18 -0.92 6.24
N GLY A 169 -12.53 0.25 6.28
CA GLY A 169 -11.52 0.57 7.29
C GLY A 169 -12.11 0.63 8.70
N ASN A 170 -13.28 1.26 8.83
CA ASN A 170 -13.96 1.47 10.11
C ASN A 170 -14.54 0.19 10.72
N GLU A 171 -14.84 -0.83 9.90
CA GLU A 171 -15.28 -2.16 10.40
C GLU A 171 -14.26 -2.81 11.35
N ARG A 172 -12.99 -2.43 11.26
CA ARG A 172 -11.94 -2.93 12.17
C ARG A 172 -12.09 -2.42 13.60
N ILE A 173 -12.76 -1.27 13.79
CA ILE A 173 -12.97 -0.64 15.11
C ILE A 173 -14.45 -0.25 15.24
N PRO A 174 -15.36 -1.23 15.41
CA PRO A 174 -16.79 -0.99 15.40
C PRO A 174 -17.22 0.07 16.43
N GLY A 175 -18.13 0.96 16.02
CA GLY A 175 -18.70 1.98 16.89
C GLY A 175 -17.81 3.19 17.18
N THR A 176 -16.62 3.29 16.59
CA THR A 176 -15.70 4.40 16.82
C THR A 176 -15.82 5.49 15.75
N TYR A 177 -16.03 5.10 14.49
CA TYR A 177 -16.08 5.99 13.34
C TYR A 177 -17.36 5.80 12.54
N ASP A 178 -17.83 6.89 11.92
CA ASP A 178 -18.97 6.88 11.00
C ASP A 178 -18.57 6.26 9.66
N SER A 179 -19.51 5.67 8.94
CA SER A 179 -19.31 5.16 7.59
C SER A 179 -19.25 6.26 6.52
N ASP A 180 -19.74 7.48 6.83
CA ASP A 180 -19.66 8.64 5.94
C ASP A 180 -18.24 9.22 5.96
N PRO A 181 -17.54 9.27 4.79
CA PRO A 181 -16.21 9.90 4.68
C PRO A 181 -16.17 11.35 5.13
N GLU A 182 -17.28 12.09 5.01
CA GLU A 182 -17.38 13.50 5.38
C GLU A 182 -17.68 13.72 6.87
N SER A 183 -17.93 12.64 7.61
CA SER A 183 -18.17 12.74 9.05
C SER A 183 -16.95 13.30 9.78
N GLN A 184 -17.23 14.10 10.83
CA GLN A 184 -16.20 14.67 11.70
C GLN A 184 -15.27 13.61 12.33
N SER A 185 -15.78 12.41 12.58
CA SER A 185 -14.97 11.29 13.11
C SER A 185 -13.85 10.85 12.14
N ASN A 186 -14.08 10.99 10.84
CA ASN A 186 -13.14 10.62 9.78
C ASN A 186 -12.23 11.78 9.34
N HIS A 187 -12.50 13.01 9.79
CA HIS A 187 -11.82 14.23 9.31
C HIS A 187 -10.30 14.13 9.29
N ARG A 188 -9.68 13.60 10.35
CA ARG A 188 -8.22 13.40 10.45
C ARG A 188 -7.69 12.50 9.34
N TYR A 189 -8.29 11.34 9.19
CA TYR A 189 -7.79 10.28 8.31
C TYR A 189 -8.10 10.56 6.85
N VAL A 190 -9.34 10.89 6.55
CA VAL A 190 -9.77 11.24 5.18
C VAL A 190 -9.07 12.53 4.72
N GLY A 191 -9.01 13.55 5.57
CA GLY A 191 -8.32 14.79 5.26
C GLY A 191 -6.84 14.61 4.96
N GLY A 192 -6.10 13.82 5.76
CA GLY A 192 -4.70 13.54 5.51
C GLY A 192 -4.47 12.73 4.24
N GLN A 193 -5.34 11.78 3.93
CA GLN A 193 -5.29 11.04 2.67
C GLN A 193 -5.61 11.95 1.47
N ARG A 194 -6.52 12.92 1.60
CA ARG A 194 -6.77 13.93 0.56
C ARG A 194 -5.56 14.81 0.29
N LEU A 195 -4.84 15.25 1.35
CA LEU A 195 -3.56 15.96 1.19
C LEU A 195 -2.55 15.14 0.39
N TYR A 196 -2.40 13.87 0.75
CA TYR A 196 -1.53 12.96 0.03
C TYR A 196 -1.91 12.81 -1.44
N LEU A 197 -3.19 12.60 -1.74
CA LEU A 197 -3.67 12.45 -3.12
C LEU A 197 -3.41 13.73 -3.94
N ALA A 198 -3.62 14.90 -3.34
CA ALA A 198 -3.40 16.19 -3.99
C ALA A 198 -1.91 16.45 -4.27
N GLU A 199 -1.02 16.13 -3.31
CA GLU A 199 0.41 16.39 -3.45
C GLU A 199 1.12 15.35 -4.33
N CYS A 200 0.77 14.06 -4.20
CA CYS A 200 1.55 12.97 -4.79
C CYS A 200 0.91 12.34 -6.04
N SER A 201 -0.41 12.43 -6.20
CA SER A 201 -1.14 11.79 -7.31
C SER A 201 -0.67 10.34 -7.59
N PRO A 202 -0.67 9.42 -6.61
CA PRO A 202 0.02 8.13 -6.68
C PRO A 202 -0.40 7.27 -7.88
N TRP A 203 -1.66 7.36 -8.31
CA TRP A 203 -2.18 6.67 -9.49
C TRP A 203 -1.54 7.08 -10.81
N LYS A 204 -0.79 8.19 -10.86
CA LYS A 204 -0.06 8.63 -12.05
C LYS A 204 1.33 8.02 -12.17
N SER A 205 1.93 7.65 -11.04
CA SER A 205 3.30 7.14 -10.95
C SER A 205 3.38 5.65 -10.63
N ALA A 206 2.30 5.03 -10.19
CA ALA A 206 2.25 3.60 -9.94
C ALA A 206 2.50 2.79 -11.23
N THR A 207 3.14 1.63 -11.10
CA THR A 207 3.34 0.71 -12.22
C THR A 207 2.02 0.05 -12.62
N TRP A 208 1.20 -0.30 -11.63
CA TRP A 208 -0.12 -0.91 -11.83
C TRP A 208 -1.19 -0.22 -11.00
N ILE A 209 -2.37 -0.17 -11.57
CA ILE A 209 -3.61 0.16 -10.84
C ILE A 209 -4.37 -1.14 -10.64
N PHE A 210 -4.60 -1.49 -9.38
CA PHE A 210 -5.46 -2.59 -8.98
C PHE A 210 -6.76 -2.00 -8.44
N ASP A 211 -7.80 -2.04 -9.26
CA ASP A 211 -9.14 -1.59 -8.85
C ASP A 211 -9.78 -2.69 -7.99
N ASN A 212 -10.03 -2.36 -6.73
CA ASN A 212 -10.53 -3.26 -5.69
C ASN A 212 -11.88 -2.79 -5.13
N GLU A 213 -12.62 -2.01 -5.92
CA GLU A 213 -13.97 -1.58 -5.53
C GLU A 213 -14.90 -2.79 -5.40
N ASP A 214 -14.87 -3.70 -6.37
CA ASP A 214 -15.52 -5.02 -6.27
C ASP A 214 -14.47 -6.06 -5.86
N LEU A 215 -14.65 -6.66 -4.67
CA LEU A 215 -13.72 -7.66 -4.14
C LEU A 215 -13.71 -8.97 -4.94
N GLU A 216 -14.84 -9.33 -5.57
CA GLU A 216 -14.97 -10.57 -6.34
C GLU A 216 -14.48 -10.40 -7.77
N LEU A 217 -14.58 -9.19 -8.32
CA LEU A 217 -14.26 -8.86 -9.71
C LEU A 217 -13.28 -7.68 -9.82
N PRO A 218 -12.12 -7.72 -9.16
CA PRO A 218 -11.13 -6.65 -9.27
C PRO A 218 -10.59 -6.55 -10.69
N THR A 219 -10.08 -5.39 -11.06
CA THR A 219 -9.41 -5.22 -12.34
C THR A 219 -7.97 -4.78 -12.17
N LEU A 220 -7.11 -5.17 -13.12
CA LEU A 220 -5.70 -4.82 -13.13
C LEU A 220 -5.35 -4.11 -14.45
N ARG A 221 -4.75 -2.94 -14.32
CA ARG A 221 -4.27 -2.14 -15.44
C ARG A 221 -2.81 -1.76 -15.22
N ARG A 222 -1.95 -2.00 -16.20
CA ARG A 222 -0.58 -1.47 -16.19
C ARG A 222 -0.60 -0.06 -16.78
N LEU A 223 0.06 0.89 -16.12
CA LEU A 223 0.26 2.22 -16.71
C LEU A 223 1.40 2.13 -17.74
N SER A 224 1.11 2.51 -18.98
CA SER A 224 2.15 2.77 -19.99
C SER A 224 2.69 4.18 -19.76
N ALA A 225 3.96 4.41 -20.13
CA ALA A 225 4.57 5.75 -20.05
C ALA A 225 3.78 6.82 -20.82
N GLU A 226 2.93 6.41 -21.79
CA GLU A 226 2.05 7.28 -22.58
C GLU A 226 0.71 7.59 -21.88
N SER A 227 0.30 6.78 -20.88
CA SER A 227 -1.01 6.92 -20.21
C SER A 227 -1.00 7.92 -19.05
N ALA A 228 0.11 8.51 -18.71
CA ALA A 228 0.25 9.50 -17.63
C ALA A 228 -0.53 10.81 -17.90
N GLY A 229 -1.22 10.93 -19.03
CA GLY A 229 -1.92 12.14 -19.47
C GLY A 229 -3.45 12.15 -19.41
N ASN A 230 -4.14 11.04 -19.07
CA ASN A 230 -5.60 11.06 -19.07
C ASN A 230 -6.24 10.27 -17.91
N PRO A 231 -6.45 10.90 -16.73
CA PRO A 231 -7.31 10.32 -15.72
C PRO A 231 -8.75 10.39 -16.21
N ARG A 232 -9.50 9.28 -16.17
CA ARG A 232 -10.95 9.39 -16.17
C ARG A 232 -11.32 10.20 -14.92
N THR A 233 -11.67 11.46 -15.17
CA THR A 233 -12.27 12.36 -14.23
C THR A 233 -13.65 11.85 -13.88
N GLU A 234 -13.79 11.16 -12.77
CA GLU A 234 -15.01 11.04 -12.01
C GLU A 234 -14.67 11.07 -10.52
N ASN A 235 -14.15 12.19 -10.08
CA ASN A 235 -14.37 12.72 -8.75
C ASN A 235 -14.68 14.21 -8.96
N THR A 236 -15.89 14.48 -9.37
CA THR A 236 -16.45 15.84 -9.35
C THR A 236 -16.46 16.29 -7.89
N VAL A 237 -15.45 17.06 -7.53
CA VAL A 237 -15.59 17.98 -6.41
C VAL A 237 -16.65 18.97 -6.90
N ALA A 238 -17.87 18.86 -6.39
CA ALA A 238 -18.83 19.94 -6.48
C ALA A 238 -18.24 21.09 -5.68
N GLU A 239 -17.78 22.12 -6.40
CA GLU A 239 -17.63 23.46 -5.85
C GLU A 239 -19.07 24.01 -5.69
N ASP A 240 -19.45 24.24 -4.45
CA ASP A 240 -20.33 25.31 -3.97
C ASP A 240 -20.02 25.58 -2.50
#